data_0989179aa7c28c846c51eabd6228132a
#
_entry.id   0989179aa7c28c846c51eabd6228132a
#
_cell.length_a   1.000
_cell.length_b   1.000
_cell.length_c   1.000
_cell.angle_alpha   90.00
_cell.angle_beta   90.00
_cell.angle_gamma   90.00
#
_symmetry.space_group_name_H-M   'P 1'
#
loop_
_entity.id
_entity.type
_entity.pdbx_description
1 polymer ?
#
loop_
_entity_poly.entity_id
_entity_poly.type
_entity_poly.pdbx_seq_one_letter_code
_entity_poly.pdbx_strand_id
1 'polypeptide(L)'
;MMQTLKKGIALALSMALLLCFPVHVSAEEVTEARVPVTLTVITTERPISVTVPAALPVSVVDGDVLVATNAEIVNHAKTGAIQVTGVVVENGALTVAEYDGFDGDENTIALSINGCGTKSPGELDITKDAFPEIDAGKSLAINYQAKVSVTENVKDMSAATVIFTIGAVD
;
A
#
# COMPACT_ATOMS: atom_id res chain seq x y z
N MET A 1 28.13 -16.93 62.14
CA MET A 1 28.76 -17.66 61.05
C MET A 1 27.73 -17.92 59.95
N MET A 2 27.46 -17.05 59.17
CA MET A 2 26.70 -17.30 57.95
C MET A 2 26.94 -16.11 56.98
N GLN A 3 27.59 -16.38 55.86
CA GLN A 3 27.87 -15.40 54.84
C GLN A 3 26.70 -15.36 53.87
N THR A 4 26.10 -14.20 53.71
CA THR A 4 25.08 -13.94 52.70
C THR A 4 25.72 -13.38 51.43
N LEU A 5 25.61 -14.16 50.38
CA LEU A 5 26.08 -13.81 49.02
C LEU A 5 25.10 -12.82 48.38
N LYS A 6 25.52 -11.59 48.20
CA LYS A 6 24.77 -10.58 47.41
C LYS A 6 25.11 -10.71 45.94
N LYS A 7 24.12 -11.13 45.16
CA LYS A 7 24.20 -11.09 43.67
C LYS A 7 23.95 -9.66 43.19
N GLY A 8 24.99 -9.04 42.67
CA GLY A 8 24.87 -7.75 41.95
C GLY A 8 24.39 -7.96 40.52
N ILE A 9 23.29 -7.32 40.19
CA ILE A 9 22.81 -7.23 38.79
C ILE A 9 23.51 -6.03 38.16
N ALA A 10 24.39 -6.28 37.20
CA ALA A 10 24.99 -5.25 36.38
C ALA A 10 24.02 -4.87 35.25
N LEU A 11 23.47 -3.68 35.33
CA LEU A 11 22.69 -3.06 34.26
C LEU A 11 23.63 -2.44 33.23
N ALA A 12 23.80 -3.09 32.09
CA ALA A 12 24.58 -2.53 30.99
C ALA A 12 23.71 -1.54 30.20
N LEU A 13 23.94 -0.25 30.39
CA LEU A 13 23.34 0.85 29.63
C LEU A 13 24.16 1.05 28.36
N SER A 14 23.73 0.46 27.25
CA SER A 14 24.34 0.75 25.94
C SER A 14 23.75 2.05 25.36
N MET A 15 24.55 3.10 25.48
CA MET A 15 24.31 4.41 24.91
C MET A 15 24.65 4.36 23.41
N ALA A 16 23.62 4.24 22.54
CA ALA A 16 23.81 4.36 21.12
C ALA A 16 24.01 5.82 20.74
N LEU A 17 25.25 6.16 20.39
CA LEU A 17 25.63 7.48 19.88
C LEU A 17 25.13 7.60 18.44
N LEU A 18 24.00 8.31 18.21
CA LEU A 18 23.56 8.70 16.87
C LEU A 18 24.49 9.81 16.37
N LEU A 19 25.38 9.44 15.46
CA LEU A 19 26.13 10.39 14.66
C LEU A 19 25.19 10.97 13.56
N CYS A 20 24.61 12.13 13.82
CA CYS A 20 23.94 12.93 12.80
C CYS A 20 25.01 13.51 11.85
N PHE A 21 25.18 12.91 10.68
CA PHE A 21 25.84 13.56 9.56
C PHE A 21 24.81 14.41 8.82
N PRO A 22 25.03 15.70 8.64
CA PRO A 22 24.17 16.48 7.75
C PRO A 22 24.51 16.10 6.30
N VAL A 23 23.72 15.22 5.71
CA VAL A 23 23.76 15.01 4.27
C VAL A 23 23.03 16.20 3.64
N HIS A 24 23.78 17.11 3.06
CA HIS A 24 23.24 18.11 2.17
C HIS A 24 22.86 17.40 0.85
N VAL A 25 21.66 16.88 0.79
CA VAL A 25 21.05 16.45 -0.46
C VAL A 25 20.44 17.70 -1.07
N SER A 26 20.98 18.09 -2.22
CA SER A 26 20.34 19.07 -3.11
C SER A 26 19.00 18.47 -3.52
N ALA A 27 17.90 19.01 -3.04
CA ALA A 27 16.59 18.46 -3.27
C ALA A 27 16.10 18.91 -4.65
N GLU A 28 16.11 18.00 -5.61
CA GLU A 28 15.03 17.98 -6.60
C GLU A 28 13.75 17.67 -5.81
N GLU A 29 12.79 18.58 -5.87
CA GLU A 29 11.51 18.43 -5.17
C GLU A 29 10.66 17.34 -5.85
N VAL A 30 10.93 16.10 -5.50
CA VAL A 30 10.06 14.97 -5.86
C VAL A 30 9.01 14.84 -4.76
N THR A 31 7.77 15.15 -5.07
CA THR A 31 6.65 14.89 -4.16
C THR A 31 6.22 13.43 -4.33
N GLU A 32 6.58 12.59 -3.37
CA GLU A 32 6.15 11.19 -3.30
C GLU A 32 4.93 11.06 -2.39
N ALA A 33 3.80 10.65 -2.94
CA ALA A 33 2.66 10.20 -2.16
C ALA A 33 2.69 8.66 -2.07
N ARG A 34 2.77 8.11 -0.87
CA ARG A 34 2.72 6.65 -0.64
C ARG A 34 1.31 6.25 -0.22
N VAL A 35 0.71 5.35 -1.00
CA VAL A 35 -0.59 4.77 -0.69
C VAL A 35 -0.35 3.48 0.11
N PRO A 36 -0.68 3.41 1.41
CA PRO A 36 -0.63 2.16 2.16
C PRO A 36 -1.70 1.20 1.64
N VAL A 37 -1.35 -0.07 1.55
CA VAL A 37 -2.26 -1.14 1.15
C VAL A 37 -2.55 -2.01 2.38
N THR A 38 -3.82 -2.13 2.73
CA THR A 38 -4.28 -3.02 3.80
C THR A 38 -4.92 -4.27 3.20
N LEU A 39 -4.48 -5.44 3.63
CA LEU A 39 -5.11 -6.70 3.26
C LEU A 39 -6.22 -7.05 4.25
N THR A 40 -7.45 -7.20 3.74
CA THR A 40 -8.54 -7.85 4.48
C THR A 40 -8.75 -9.24 3.90
N VAL A 41 -8.45 -10.27 4.68
CA VAL A 41 -8.67 -11.67 4.30
C VAL A 41 -9.94 -12.15 4.97
N ILE A 42 -10.94 -12.51 4.16
CA ILE A 42 -12.14 -13.21 4.63
C ILE A 42 -11.95 -14.69 4.30
N THR A 43 -11.61 -15.48 5.31
CA THR A 43 -11.41 -16.93 5.14
C THR A 43 -12.72 -17.69 5.30
N THR A 44 -13.10 -18.42 4.27
CA THR A 44 -13.97 -19.59 4.39
C THR A 44 -13.07 -20.83 4.41
N GLU A 45 -12.91 -21.46 5.55
CA GLU A 45 -12.34 -22.81 5.84
C GLU A 45 -10.95 -23.22 5.26
N ARG A 46 -10.36 -22.49 4.32
CA ARG A 46 -9.02 -22.79 3.78
C ARG A 46 -8.03 -21.68 4.13
N PRO A 47 -6.85 -22.00 4.67
CA PRO A 47 -5.84 -20.97 4.95
C PRO A 47 -5.35 -20.37 3.64
N ILE A 48 -5.52 -19.07 3.48
CA ILE A 48 -4.96 -18.30 2.37
C ILE A 48 -3.56 -17.84 2.75
N SER A 49 -2.59 -18.10 1.86
CA SER A 49 -1.22 -17.60 1.99
C SER A 49 -0.94 -16.66 0.82
N VAL A 50 -0.94 -15.36 1.08
CA VAL A 50 -0.85 -14.35 0.04
C VAL A 50 0.08 -13.21 0.46
N THR A 51 0.82 -12.66 -0.49
CA THR A 51 1.50 -11.37 -0.36
C THR A 51 0.80 -10.34 -1.24
N VAL A 52 0.58 -9.15 -0.71
CA VAL A 52 0.10 -7.98 -1.44
C VAL A 52 1.14 -6.88 -1.41
N PRO A 53 1.11 -5.91 -2.33
CA PRO A 53 2.02 -4.77 -2.30
C PRO A 53 1.90 -4.01 -0.97
N ALA A 54 3.03 -3.72 -0.33
CA ALA A 54 3.05 -2.95 0.91
C ALA A 54 2.67 -1.48 0.68
N ALA A 55 2.86 -0.97 -0.54
CA ALA A 55 2.47 0.35 -0.97
C ALA A 55 2.30 0.39 -2.49
N LEU A 56 1.51 1.35 -2.97
CA LEU A 56 1.39 1.74 -4.38
C LEU A 56 1.94 3.17 -4.50
N PRO A 57 3.26 3.36 -4.73
CA PRO A 57 3.87 4.67 -4.76
C PRO A 57 3.33 5.52 -5.92
N VAL A 58 2.99 6.76 -5.62
CA VAL A 58 2.60 7.77 -6.60
C VAL A 58 3.49 9.00 -6.39
N SER A 59 4.13 9.45 -7.44
CA SER A 59 4.96 10.66 -7.43
C SER A 59 4.41 11.68 -8.41
N VAL A 60 4.40 12.94 -8.03
CA VAL A 60 4.05 14.04 -8.92
C VAL A 60 5.29 14.88 -9.16
N VAL A 61 5.76 14.92 -10.40
CA VAL A 61 6.97 15.64 -10.81
C VAL A 61 6.60 16.57 -11.95
N ASP A 62 6.79 17.86 -11.77
CA ASP A 62 6.49 18.90 -12.77
C ASP A 62 5.04 18.82 -13.33
N GLY A 63 4.10 18.31 -12.52
CA GLY A 63 2.70 18.11 -12.91
C GLY A 63 2.40 16.74 -13.52
N ASP A 64 3.42 15.94 -13.84
CA ASP A 64 3.24 14.57 -14.31
C ASP A 64 3.10 13.58 -13.15
N VAL A 65 2.14 12.68 -13.24
CA VAL A 65 1.92 11.62 -12.24
C VAL A 65 2.64 10.35 -12.66
N LEU A 66 3.59 9.92 -11.84
CA LEU A 66 4.38 8.71 -12.04
C LEU A 66 3.96 7.64 -11.02
N VAL A 67 3.87 6.39 -11.49
CA VAL A 67 3.50 5.23 -10.68
C VAL A 67 4.52 4.09 -10.82
N ALA A 68 4.63 3.23 -9.81
CA ALA A 68 5.48 2.05 -9.90
C ALA A 68 4.81 0.96 -10.78
N THR A 69 5.64 0.14 -11.45
CA THR A 69 5.19 -0.91 -12.39
C THR A 69 5.41 -2.33 -11.90
N ASN A 70 5.89 -2.51 -10.67
CA ASN A 70 6.30 -3.80 -10.12
C ASN A 70 5.40 -4.29 -8.97
N ALA A 71 4.19 -3.76 -8.86
CA ALA A 71 3.24 -4.19 -7.85
C ALA A 71 2.58 -5.51 -8.28
N GLU A 72 2.50 -6.49 -7.36
CA GLU A 72 1.86 -7.79 -7.62
C GLU A 72 1.21 -8.37 -6.37
N ILE A 73 0.18 -9.19 -6.57
CA ILE A 73 -0.40 -10.08 -5.56
C ILE A 73 0.10 -11.49 -5.84
N VAL A 74 0.70 -12.14 -4.84
CA VAL A 74 1.30 -13.49 -4.99
C VAL A 74 0.55 -14.49 -4.13
N ASN A 75 0.08 -15.58 -4.74
CA ASN A 75 -0.49 -16.73 -4.04
C ASN A 75 0.63 -17.71 -3.67
N HIS A 76 0.97 -17.81 -2.39
CA HIS A 76 2.00 -18.74 -1.88
C HIS A 76 1.44 -20.11 -1.49
N ALA A 77 0.14 -20.34 -1.66
CA ALA A 77 -0.44 -21.65 -1.39
C ALA A 77 0.20 -22.74 -2.25
N LYS A 78 0.25 -23.97 -1.75
CA LYS A 78 0.73 -25.12 -2.51
C LYS A 78 -0.34 -25.68 -3.46
N THR A 79 -1.60 -25.44 -3.14
CA THR A 79 -2.77 -25.90 -3.89
C THR A 79 -3.91 -24.89 -3.72
N GLY A 80 -4.80 -24.82 -4.70
CA GLY A 80 -5.95 -23.92 -4.71
C GLY A 80 -5.64 -22.54 -5.28
N ALA A 81 -6.62 -21.99 -5.95
CA ALA A 81 -6.58 -20.63 -6.48
C ALA A 81 -7.17 -19.63 -5.47
N ILE A 82 -6.77 -18.38 -5.61
CA ILE A 82 -7.38 -17.24 -4.91
C ILE A 82 -7.87 -16.23 -5.93
N GLN A 83 -8.78 -15.38 -5.53
CA GLN A 83 -9.27 -14.28 -6.36
C GLN A 83 -9.46 -13.02 -5.54
N VAL A 84 -9.16 -11.87 -6.12
CA VAL A 84 -9.59 -10.58 -5.55
C VAL A 84 -11.09 -10.43 -5.80
N THR A 85 -11.86 -10.33 -4.73
CA THR A 85 -13.32 -10.24 -4.77
C THR A 85 -13.85 -8.83 -4.51
N GLY A 86 -12.97 -7.91 -4.09
CA GLY A 86 -13.30 -6.52 -3.88
C GLY A 86 -12.05 -5.66 -3.74
N VAL A 87 -12.16 -4.42 -4.17
CA VAL A 87 -11.14 -3.38 -3.96
C VAL A 87 -11.84 -2.11 -3.52
N VAL A 88 -11.37 -1.54 -2.42
CA VAL A 88 -11.86 -0.27 -1.88
C VAL A 88 -10.68 0.66 -1.64
N VAL A 89 -10.84 1.92 -1.96
CA VAL A 89 -9.87 2.97 -1.66
C VAL A 89 -10.48 3.90 -0.61
N GLU A 90 -9.87 3.94 0.55
CA GLU A 90 -10.29 4.81 1.64
C GLU A 90 -9.48 6.11 1.65
N ASN A 91 -10.10 7.18 2.11
CA ASN A 91 -9.45 8.46 2.30
C ASN A 91 -8.25 8.33 3.26
N GLY A 92 -7.17 9.00 2.90
CA GLY A 92 -6.03 9.25 3.77
C GLY A 92 -5.87 10.75 4.00
N ALA A 93 -4.70 11.27 3.68
CA ALA A 93 -4.47 12.71 3.68
C ALA A 93 -5.18 13.41 2.50
N LEU A 94 -5.50 12.66 1.44
CA LEU A 94 -6.30 13.15 0.32
C LEU A 94 -7.68 12.49 0.34
N THR A 95 -8.67 13.21 -0.20
CA THR A 95 -10.01 12.69 -0.42
C THR A 95 -10.04 11.87 -1.69
N VAL A 96 -10.61 10.67 -1.63
CA VAL A 96 -10.75 9.80 -2.80
C VAL A 96 -11.89 10.32 -3.69
N ALA A 97 -11.57 10.55 -4.95
CA ALA A 97 -12.48 11.02 -5.98
C ALA A 97 -12.80 9.93 -7.01
N GLU A 98 -13.82 10.17 -7.81
CA GLU A 98 -14.15 9.32 -8.95
C GLU A 98 -13.10 9.46 -10.06
N TYR A 99 -12.62 8.34 -10.60
CA TYR A 99 -11.53 8.35 -11.57
C TYR A 99 -11.94 8.94 -12.93
N ASP A 100 -13.10 8.52 -13.45
CA ASP A 100 -13.56 8.96 -14.77
C ASP A 100 -14.08 10.40 -14.75
N GLY A 101 -14.67 10.82 -13.63
CA GLY A 101 -15.17 12.17 -13.40
C GLY A 101 -14.19 13.09 -12.65
N PHE A 102 -12.89 12.77 -12.63
CA PHE A 102 -11.89 13.55 -11.87
C PHE A 102 -11.82 14.99 -12.40
N ASP A 103 -12.25 15.93 -11.57
CA ASP A 103 -12.33 17.35 -11.87
C ASP A 103 -11.14 18.17 -11.36
N GLY A 104 -10.27 17.55 -10.54
CA GLY A 104 -9.08 18.18 -9.99
C GLY A 104 -9.34 19.06 -8.79
N ASP A 105 -10.43 18.81 -8.04
CA ASP A 105 -10.66 19.46 -6.76
C ASP A 105 -9.46 19.36 -5.83
N GLU A 106 -9.26 20.36 -4.98
CA GLU A 106 -8.11 20.46 -4.11
C GLU A 106 -8.00 19.28 -3.13
N ASN A 107 -6.77 18.75 -3.00
CA ASN A 107 -6.43 17.66 -2.08
C ASN A 107 -7.24 16.39 -2.34
N THR A 108 -7.36 16.03 -3.62
CA THR A 108 -8.04 14.82 -4.07
C THR A 108 -7.08 13.87 -4.79
N ILE A 109 -7.42 12.57 -4.72
CA ILE A 109 -6.78 11.50 -5.46
C ILE A 109 -7.84 10.57 -6.05
N ALA A 110 -7.64 10.14 -7.29
CA ALA A 110 -8.42 9.09 -7.90
C ALA A 110 -7.48 8.00 -8.45
N LEU A 111 -7.85 6.75 -8.28
CA LEU A 111 -7.04 5.61 -8.69
C LEU A 111 -7.79 4.76 -9.72
N SER A 112 -7.05 4.23 -10.68
CA SER A 112 -7.50 3.11 -11.52
C SER A 112 -6.56 1.94 -11.29
N ILE A 113 -7.09 0.76 -10.93
CA ILE A 113 -6.32 -0.45 -10.67
C ILE A 113 -6.79 -1.52 -11.63
N ASN A 114 -5.87 -2.06 -12.44
CA ASN A 114 -6.14 -3.00 -13.53
C ASN A 114 -7.28 -2.52 -14.46
N GLY A 115 -7.36 -1.21 -14.69
CA GLY A 115 -8.38 -0.60 -15.53
C GLY A 115 -9.72 -0.32 -14.84
N CYS A 116 -9.88 -0.69 -13.57
CA CYS A 116 -11.06 -0.38 -12.77
C CYS A 116 -10.82 0.92 -11.98
N GLY A 117 -11.55 1.98 -12.30
CA GLY A 117 -11.44 3.28 -11.65
C GLY A 117 -12.20 3.35 -10.33
N THR A 118 -11.72 4.19 -9.41
CA THR A 118 -12.46 4.53 -8.18
C THR A 118 -13.78 5.22 -8.51
N LYS A 119 -14.82 4.85 -7.77
CA LYS A 119 -16.13 5.51 -7.76
C LYS A 119 -16.40 6.09 -6.37
N SER A 120 -17.37 6.96 -6.24
CA SER A 120 -17.80 7.44 -4.92
C SER A 120 -18.62 6.34 -4.20
N PRO A 121 -18.29 5.94 -2.95
CA PRO A 121 -17.31 6.53 -2.00
C PRO A 121 -15.93 5.83 -1.98
N GLY A 122 -15.37 5.37 -3.09
CA GLY A 122 -14.05 4.76 -3.18
C GLY A 122 -14.04 3.28 -3.55
N GLU A 123 -15.17 2.67 -3.83
CA GLU A 123 -15.27 1.31 -4.35
C GLU A 123 -14.83 1.25 -5.82
N LEU A 124 -14.27 0.10 -6.22
CA LEU A 124 -14.00 -0.20 -7.62
C LEU A 124 -14.96 -1.28 -8.12
N ASP A 125 -15.56 -1.04 -9.30
CA ASP A 125 -16.30 -2.07 -10.02
C ASP A 125 -15.32 -3.04 -10.68
N ILE A 126 -14.81 -4.00 -9.90
CA ILE A 126 -13.85 -4.97 -10.40
C ILE A 126 -14.53 -6.01 -11.31
N THR A 127 -13.79 -6.47 -12.32
CA THR A 127 -14.23 -7.53 -13.23
C THR A 127 -13.31 -8.74 -13.13
N LYS A 128 -13.81 -9.91 -13.53
CA LYS A 128 -13.00 -11.14 -13.57
C LYS A 128 -11.82 -11.04 -14.55
N ASP A 129 -11.95 -10.25 -15.61
CA ASP A 129 -10.87 -10.04 -16.57
C ASP A 129 -9.76 -9.15 -15.98
N ALA A 130 -10.14 -8.14 -15.18
CA ALA A 130 -9.19 -7.27 -14.48
C ALA A 130 -8.52 -7.97 -13.28
N PHE A 131 -9.25 -8.85 -12.60
CA PHE A 131 -8.80 -9.61 -11.45
C PHE A 131 -9.11 -11.11 -11.63
N PRO A 132 -8.38 -11.79 -12.53
CA PRO A 132 -8.54 -13.22 -12.75
C PRO A 132 -8.11 -14.02 -11.51
N GLU A 133 -8.45 -15.29 -11.51
CA GLU A 133 -7.98 -16.24 -10.50
C GLU A 133 -6.46 -16.33 -10.52
N ILE A 134 -5.86 -16.45 -9.33
CA ILE A 134 -4.43 -16.59 -9.13
C ILE A 134 -4.16 -17.99 -8.62
N ASP A 135 -3.69 -18.87 -9.50
CA ASP A 135 -3.33 -20.23 -9.15
C ASP A 135 -2.25 -20.32 -8.07
N ALA A 136 -2.14 -21.46 -7.43
CA ALA A 136 -1.10 -21.76 -6.46
C ALA A 136 0.31 -21.49 -7.01
N GLY A 137 1.11 -20.72 -6.29
CA GLY A 137 2.47 -20.35 -6.69
C GLY A 137 2.55 -19.34 -7.86
N LYS A 138 1.44 -18.71 -8.24
CA LYS A 138 1.40 -17.68 -9.29
C LYS A 138 1.18 -16.29 -8.70
N SER A 139 1.37 -15.27 -9.54
CA SER A 139 1.11 -13.88 -9.19
C SER A 139 0.21 -13.18 -10.22
N LEU A 140 -0.45 -12.13 -9.77
CA LEU A 140 -1.21 -11.19 -10.57
C LEU A 140 -0.52 -9.83 -10.50
N ALA A 141 -0.13 -9.28 -11.63
CA ALA A 141 0.40 -7.92 -11.70
C ALA A 141 -0.71 -6.91 -11.38
N ILE A 142 -0.36 -5.91 -10.57
CA ILE A 142 -1.23 -4.80 -10.23
C ILE A 142 -0.75 -3.56 -10.99
N ASN A 143 -1.41 -3.29 -12.10
CA ASN A 143 -1.17 -2.10 -12.90
C ASN A 143 -2.11 -1.01 -12.41
N TYR A 144 -1.58 0.13 -12.00
CA TYR A 144 -2.39 1.22 -11.50
C TYR A 144 -2.01 2.56 -12.12
N GLN A 145 -2.95 3.46 -12.10
CA GLN A 145 -2.81 4.85 -12.51
C GLN A 145 -3.42 5.73 -11.44
N ALA A 146 -2.94 6.95 -11.32
CA ALA A 146 -3.47 7.92 -10.37
C ALA A 146 -3.71 9.26 -11.07
N LYS A 147 -4.72 9.97 -10.60
CA LYS A 147 -4.94 11.40 -10.84
C LYS A 147 -4.89 12.08 -9.48
N VAL A 148 -4.09 13.12 -9.37
CA VAL A 148 -3.83 13.78 -8.08
C VAL A 148 -3.95 15.28 -8.25
N SER A 149 -4.63 15.92 -7.32
CA SER A 149 -4.67 17.37 -7.17
C SER A 149 -4.27 17.74 -5.74
N VAL A 150 -3.16 18.43 -5.58
CA VAL A 150 -2.63 18.89 -4.30
C VAL A 150 -2.24 20.35 -4.37
N THR A 151 -2.52 21.11 -3.31
CA THR A 151 -2.23 22.54 -3.22
C THR A 151 -0.85 22.85 -2.68
N GLU A 152 -0.21 21.90 -2.01
CA GLU A 152 1.08 22.08 -1.38
C GLU A 152 2.06 20.95 -1.78
N ASN A 153 3.36 21.27 -1.81
CA ASN A 153 4.40 20.27 -1.98
C ASN A 153 4.52 19.43 -0.71
N VAL A 154 3.89 18.26 -0.70
CA VAL A 154 3.93 17.34 0.43
C VAL A 154 4.85 16.17 0.10
N LYS A 155 5.81 15.91 0.99
CA LYS A 155 6.69 14.74 0.91
C LYS A 155 6.18 13.64 1.84
N ASP A 156 6.23 12.39 1.37
CA ASP A 156 5.98 11.19 2.17
C ASP A 156 4.65 11.20 2.93
N MET A 157 3.55 11.52 2.24
CA MET A 157 2.20 11.43 2.82
C MET A 157 1.55 10.08 2.51
N SER A 158 0.73 9.59 3.44
CA SER A 158 -0.24 8.51 3.17
C SER A 158 -1.47 9.14 2.50
N ALA A 159 -1.48 9.17 1.16
CA ALA A 159 -2.52 9.86 0.39
C ALA A 159 -3.87 9.18 0.50
N ALA A 160 -3.91 7.85 0.40
CA ALA A 160 -5.10 7.00 0.52
C ALA A 160 -4.71 5.60 1.00
N THR A 161 -5.68 4.77 1.34
CA THR A 161 -5.48 3.35 1.68
C THR A 161 -6.23 2.48 0.69
N VAL A 162 -5.54 1.55 0.04
CA VAL A 162 -6.17 0.56 -0.85
C VAL A 162 -6.35 -0.75 -0.09
N ILE A 163 -7.56 -1.27 -0.08
CA ILE A 163 -7.96 -2.50 0.59
C ILE A 163 -8.34 -3.53 -0.47
N PHE A 164 -7.61 -4.64 -0.54
CA PHE A 164 -7.96 -5.79 -1.37
C PHE A 164 -8.69 -6.83 -0.51
N THR A 165 -9.88 -7.23 -0.91
CA THR A 165 -10.58 -8.39 -0.36
C THR A 165 -10.24 -9.60 -1.22
N ILE A 166 -9.67 -10.64 -0.61
CA ILE A 166 -9.22 -11.84 -1.33
C ILE A 166 -9.91 -13.06 -0.76
N GLY A 167 -10.49 -13.88 -1.64
CA GLY A 167 -11.14 -15.13 -1.32
C GLY A 167 -10.45 -16.34 -1.94
N ALA A 168 -10.65 -17.54 -1.36
CA ALA A 168 -10.32 -18.79 -2.01
C ALA A 168 -11.33 -19.08 -3.12
N VAL A 169 -10.87 -19.69 -4.21
CA VAL A 169 -11.71 -20.18 -5.30
C VAL A 169 -11.89 -21.69 -5.09
N ASP A 170 -13.14 -22.16 -5.15
CA ASP A 170 -13.54 -23.58 -5.02
C ASP A 170 -13.46 -24.33 -6.36
#